data_e9d9942e06797f48d1d0fb8aeaa73db2
#
_entry.id   e9d9942e06797f48d1d0fb8aeaa73db2
#
_cell.length_a   1.000
_cell.length_b   1.000
_cell.length_c   1.000
_cell.angle_alpha   90.00
_cell.angle_beta   90.00
_cell.angle_gamma   90.00
#
_symmetry.space_group_name_H-M   'P 1'
#
loop_
_entity.id
_entity.type
_entity.pdbx_description
1 polymer ?
#
loop_
_entity_poly.entity_id
_entity_poly.type
_entity_poly.pdbx_seq_one_letter_code
_entity_poly.pdbx_strand_id
1 'polypeptide(L)'
;MKLNYNVLWFEDRPDDISQSVDGIRMFVEKQGFNLNIDSRETISEDEIRTLADELRTYNNYDLIVCDHDLGSGIDGAQIAATLRRHVFTDLVFYSGKTLSNLRKILYEGSVDAAFPIHRTELREGLRKIIGDHIRRSCDLNNMRGIVIDEICKVERVMRKALMSLVEDLDEGQKSKVLDKIKEKIREKGQKAIDSVVSLECPVKALGDHRMSDFNVVRMRLGSLKKQSEIYDLLKEGGELKDVQDLRNRMAHVEASFDSDKGAMVFADRKGETLTYDEFQKIRLRLREISLKISEELGVEPYSH
;
A
#
# COMPACT_ATOMS: atom_id res chain seq x y z
N MET A 1 5.06 0.54 -6.10
CA MET A 1 5.26 -0.33 -4.92
C MET A 1 3.98 -0.35 -4.14
N LYS A 2 3.49 -1.52 -3.74
CA LYS A 2 2.18 -1.66 -3.11
C LYS A 2 2.32 -1.50 -1.60
N LEU A 3 1.36 -0.84 -0.92
CA LEU A 3 1.24 -0.87 0.54
C LEU A 3 0.61 -2.17 1.06
N ASN A 4 0.40 -3.14 0.18
CA ASN A 4 -0.10 -4.46 0.53
C ASN A 4 1.10 -5.39 0.79
N TYR A 5 1.06 -6.08 1.91
CA TYR A 5 1.94 -7.18 2.24
C TYR A 5 1.15 -8.47 2.06
N ASN A 6 1.51 -9.25 1.06
CA ASN A 6 0.76 -10.43 0.64
C ASN A 6 1.44 -11.69 1.17
N VAL A 7 0.70 -12.52 1.86
CA VAL A 7 1.17 -13.78 2.43
C VAL A 7 0.37 -14.94 1.85
N LEU A 8 1.06 -15.94 1.31
CA LEU A 8 0.48 -17.23 0.99
C LEU A 8 0.67 -18.14 2.20
N TRP A 9 -0.43 -18.65 2.76
CA TRP A 9 -0.39 -19.41 4.01
C TRP A 9 -1.05 -20.77 3.86
N PHE A 10 -0.28 -21.83 4.12
CA PHE A 10 -0.78 -23.21 4.17
C PHE A 10 -0.97 -23.62 5.62
N GLU A 11 -2.23 -23.85 6.03
CA GLU A 11 -2.64 -24.22 7.38
C GLU A 11 -4.00 -24.90 7.32
N ASP A 12 -4.11 -26.15 7.82
CA ASP A 12 -5.35 -26.93 7.81
C ASP A 12 -6.32 -26.56 8.96
N ARG A 13 -5.83 -25.85 9.96
CA ARG A 13 -6.60 -25.39 11.13
C ARG A 13 -6.43 -23.89 11.38
N PRO A 14 -7.02 -23.04 10.54
CA PRO A 14 -6.84 -21.59 10.62
C PRO A 14 -7.24 -21.00 11.99
N ASP A 15 -8.16 -21.64 12.71
CA ASP A 15 -8.55 -21.21 14.06
C ASP A 15 -7.40 -21.28 15.06
N ASP A 16 -6.50 -22.26 14.93
CA ASP A 16 -5.35 -22.45 15.82
C ASP A 16 -4.32 -21.32 15.72
N ILE A 17 -4.31 -20.61 14.60
CA ILE A 17 -3.38 -19.51 14.32
C ILE A 17 -4.05 -18.13 14.35
N SER A 18 -5.35 -18.04 14.57
CA SER A 18 -6.13 -16.79 14.50
C SER A 18 -5.50 -15.64 15.31
N GLN A 19 -5.11 -15.92 16.57
CA GLN A 19 -4.44 -14.92 17.43
C GLN A 19 -3.07 -14.45 16.86
N SER A 20 -2.36 -15.34 16.18
CA SER A 20 -1.09 -14.99 15.54
C SER A 20 -1.34 -14.10 14.33
N VAL A 21 -2.32 -14.43 13.52
CA VAL A 21 -2.77 -13.65 12.35
C VAL A 21 -3.20 -12.24 12.77
N ASP A 22 -4.05 -12.14 13.81
CA ASP A 22 -4.51 -10.84 14.32
C ASP A 22 -3.35 -9.98 14.83
N GLY A 23 -2.44 -10.59 15.58
CA GLY A 23 -1.25 -9.90 16.09
C GLY A 23 -0.32 -9.40 14.99
N ILE A 24 -0.17 -10.17 13.91
CA ILE A 24 0.61 -9.78 12.72
C ILE A 24 -0.12 -8.69 11.94
N ARG A 25 -1.44 -8.79 11.77
CA ARG A 25 -2.25 -7.78 11.10
C ARG A 25 -2.11 -6.43 11.79
N MET A 26 -2.32 -6.39 13.10
CA MET A 26 -2.13 -5.16 13.88
C MET A 26 -0.71 -4.59 13.75
N PHE A 27 0.31 -5.44 13.70
CA PHE A 27 1.69 -5.00 13.52
C PHE A 27 1.91 -4.39 12.14
N VAL A 28 1.47 -5.06 11.06
CA VAL A 28 1.62 -4.60 9.66
C VAL A 28 0.84 -3.30 9.44
N GLU A 29 -0.37 -3.20 9.97
CA GLU A 29 -1.19 -1.99 9.89
C GLU A 29 -0.56 -0.79 10.62
N LYS A 30 0.06 -1.01 11.79
CA LYS A 30 0.84 0.03 12.49
C LYS A 30 2.04 0.53 11.69
N GLN A 31 2.56 -0.26 10.75
CA GLN A 31 3.60 0.17 9.82
C GLN A 31 3.05 0.91 8.59
N GLY A 32 1.73 1.06 8.47
CA GLY A 32 1.06 1.71 7.33
C GLY A 32 0.89 0.81 6.12
N PHE A 33 1.00 -0.51 6.30
CA PHE A 33 0.75 -1.52 5.26
C PHE A 33 -0.57 -2.24 5.51
N ASN A 34 -1.15 -2.83 4.46
CA ASN A 34 -2.28 -3.75 4.57
C ASN A 34 -1.74 -5.19 4.54
N LEU A 35 -2.25 -6.06 5.40
CA LEU A 35 -1.95 -7.48 5.36
C LEU A 35 -3.02 -8.23 4.59
N ASN A 36 -2.65 -8.85 3.47
CA ASN A 36 -3.49 -9.77 2.72
C ASN A 36 -2.97 -11.18 2.93
N ILE A 37 -3.84 -12.08 3.33
CA ILE A 37 -3.52 -13.51 3.52
C ILE A 37 -4.38 -14.32 2.54
N ASP A 38 -3.71 -15.07 1.67
CA ASP A 38 -4.32 -16.14 0.88
C ASP A 38 -4.10 -17.46 1.65
N SER A 39 -5.14 -17.92 2.33
CA SER A 39 -5.08 -19.13 3.15
C SER A 39 -5.47 -20.35 2.32
N ARG A 40 -4.68 -21.40 2.42
CA ARG A 40 -4.90 -22.70 1.77
C ARG A 40 -4.96 -23.79 2.83
N GLU A 41 -6.16 -24.31 3.10
CA GLU A 41 -6.37 -25.35 4.13
C GLU A 41 -5.95 -26.72 3.63
N THR A 42 -6.22 -27.02 2.37
CA THR A 42 -5.84 -28.26 1.70
C THR A 42 -5.33 -27.96 0.30
N ILE A 43 -4.37 -28.75 -0.16
CA ILE A 43 -3.88 -28.66 -1.54
C ILE A 43 -3.43 -30.04 -2.00
N SER A 44 -3.75 -30.41 -3.23
CA SER A 44 -3.28 -31.63 -3.89
C SER A 44 -1.92 -31.45 -4.56
N GLU A 45 -1.27 -32.54 -4.96
CA GLU A 45 0.00 -32.47 -5.70
C GLU A 45 -0.11 -31.69 -7.01
N ASP A 46 -1.20 -31.89 -7.73
CA ASP A 46 -1.39 -31.22 -9.01
C ASP A 46 -1.68 -29.73 -8.84
N GLU A 47 -2.45 -29.37 -7.80
CA GLU A 47 -2.72 -27.97 -7.48
C GLU A 47 -1.46 -27.22 -7.03
N ILE A 48 -0.58 -27.84 -6.22
CA ILE A 48 0.67 -27.17 -5.81
C ILE A 48 1.64 -27.01 -6.98
N ARG A 49 1.68 -27.95 -7.94
CA ARG A 49 2.47 -27.82 -9.16
C ARG A 49 1.95 -26.69 -10.05
N THR A 50 0.63 -26.63 -10.23
CA THR A 50 -0.02 -25.55 -10.99
C THR A 50 0.27 -24.20 -10.34
N LEU A 51 0.09 -24.08 -9.02
CA LEU A 51 0.41 -22.86 -8.28
C LEU A 51 1.89 -22.48 -8.41
N ALA A 52 2.81 -23.43 -8.34
CA ALA A 52 4.24 -23.18 -8.50
C ALA A 52 4.59 -22.63 -9.90
N ASP A 53 3.93 -23.12 -10.95
CA ASP A 53 4.10 -22.64 -12.32
C ASP A 53 3.48 -21.24 -12.52
N GLU A 54 2.34 -20.96 -11.89
CA GLU A 54 1.73 -19.62 -11.86
C GLU A 54 2.65 -18.62 -11.17
N LEU A 55 3.16 -18.97 -9.99
CA LEU A 55 4.08 -18.13 -9.22
C LEU A 55 5.43 -17.91 -9.92
N ARG A 56 5.89 -18.84 -10.73
CA ARG A 56 7.07 -18.66 -11.58
C ARG A 56 6.87 -17.57 -12.61
N THR A 57 5.64 -17.45 -13.15
CA THR A 57 5.29 -16.45 -14.16
C THR A 57 5.02 -15.10 -13.52
N TYR A 58 4.26 -15.08 -12.43
CA TYR A 58 3.93 -13.87 -11.68
C TYR A 58 3.75 -14.19 -10.20
N ASN A 59 4.69 -13.73 -9.39
CA ASN A 59 4.62 -13.89 -7.95
C ASN A 59 4.33 -12.54 -7.29
N ASN A 60 3.19 -12.45 -6.62
CA ASN A 60 2.74 -11.28 -5.89
C ASN A 60 2.81 -11.44 -4.36
N TYR A 61 3.30 -12.57 -3.87
CA TYR A 61 3.46 -12.82 -2.44
C TYR A 61 4.82 -12.33 -1.95
N ASP A 62 4.80 -11.67 -0.80
CA ASP A 62 5.99 -11.18 -0.10
C ASP A 62 6.56 -12.24 0.86
N LEU A 63 5.72 -13.18 1.29
CA LEU A 63 6.09 -14.26 2.20
C LEU A 63 5.22 -15.50 1.95
N ILE A 64 5.83 -16.66 2.06
CA ILE A 64 5.13 -17.94 2.09
C ILE A 64 5.23 -18.50 3.51
N VAL A 65 4.12 -18.92 4.09
CA VAL A 65 4.06 -19.53 5.42
C VAL A 65 3.45 -20.91 5.29
N CYS A 66 4.11 -21.93 5.82
CA CYS A 66 3.70 -23.31 5.66
C CYS A 66 3.77 -24.05 7.00
N ASP A 67 2.63 -24.60 7.45
CA ASP A 67 2.63 -25.57 8.52
C ASP A 67 3.20 -26.89 7.99
N HIS A 68 3.92 -27.61 8.83
CA HIS A 68 4.39 -28.95 8.51
C HIS A 68 3.27 -29.98 8.50
N ASP A 69 2.37 -29.89 9.48
CA ASP A 69 1.34 -30.89 9.74
C ASP A 69 -0.02 -30.43 9.15
N LEU A 70 -0.26 -30.69 7.87
CA LEU A 70 -1.45 -30.27 7.11
C LEU A 70 -2.57 -31.35 7.06
N GLY A 71 -2.64 -32.22 8.03
CA GLY A 71 -3.73 -33.18 8.19
C GLY A 71 -3.75 -34.27 7.12
N SER A 72 -4.60 -34.15 6.13
CA SER A 72 -4.74 -35.14 5.04
C SER A 72 -4.21 -34.58 3.72
N GLY A 73 -3.32 -35.30 3.04
CA GLY A 73 -2.79 -34.91 1.73
C GLY A 73 -1.27 -34.80 1.71
N ILE A 74 -0.75 -33.80 1.04
CA ILE A 74 0.67 -33.50 0.98
C ILE A 74 1.10 -32.83 2.29
N ASP A 75 2.24 -33.24 2.85
CA ASP A 75 2.79 -32.54 4.01
C ASP A 75 3.43 -31.18 3.63
N GLY A 76 3.56 -30.30 4.61
CA GLY A 76 4.11 -28.98 4.37
C GLY A 76 5.54 -28.98 3.84
N ALA A 77 6.33 -30.03 4.10
CA ALA A 77 7.69 -30.16 3.57
C ALA A 77 7.67 -30.42 2.06
N GLN A 78 6.72 -31.21 1.58
CA GLN A 78 6.53 -31.45 0.14
C GLN A 78 6.05 -30.18 -0.57
N ILE A 79 5.14 -29.42 0.04
CA ILE A 79 4.71 -28.12 -0.48
C ILE A 79 5.90 -27.18 -0.56
N ALA A 80 6.64 -27.02 0.53
CA ALA A 80 7.81 -26.15 0.60
C ALA A 80 8.88 -26.54 -0.46
N ALA A 81 9.15 -27.84 -0.62
CA ALA A 81 10.10 -28.36 -1.61
C ALA A 81 9.63 -28.08 -3.05
N THR A 82 8.34 -28.27 -3.34
CA THR A 82 7.79 -28.02 -4.67
C THR A 82 7.83 -26.54 -5.01
N LEU A 83 7.40 -25.68 -4.11
CA LEU A 83 7.45 -24.23 -4.32
C LEU A 83 8.88 -23.72 -4.47
N ARG A 84 9.82 -24.18 -3.64
CA ARG A 84 11.21 -23.70 -3.65
C ARG A 84 11.95 -23.94 -4.98
N ARG A 85 11.54 -24.94 -5.75
CA ARG A 85 12.10 -25.18 -7.10
C ARG A 85 11.77 -24.07 -8.10
N HIS A 86 10.70 -23.32 -7.87
CA HIS A 86 10.16 -22.34 -8.81
C HIS A 86 10.17 -20.90 -8.26
N VAL A 87 10.16 -20.74 -6.94
CA VAL A 87 9.95 -19.46 -6.27
C VAL A 87 11.02 -19.23 -5.21
N PHE A 88 11.62 -18.03 -5.21
CA PHE A 88 12.65 -17.61 -4.26
C PHE A 88 12.15 -16.67 -3.16
N THR A 89 10.84 -16.49 -3.03
CA THR A 89 10.21 -15.74 -1.93
C THR A 89 10.61 -16.37 -0.59
N ASP A 90 10.82 -15.54 0.43
CA ASP A 90 11.10 -16.03 1.77
C ASP A 90 9.98 -16.96 2.25
N LEU A 91 10.40 -18.08 2.86
CA LEU A 91 9.50 -19.15 3.29
C LEU A 91 9.67 -19.38 4.78
N VAL A 92 8.58 -19.30 5.52
CA VAL A 92 8.49 -19.71 6.92
C VAL A 92 7.90 -21.12 6.98
N PHE A 93 8.60 -21.99 7.67
CA PHE A 93 8.17 -23.37 7.91
C PHE A 93 8.02 -23.60 9.40
N TYR A 94 6.81 -23.91 9.85
CA TYR A 94 6.56 -24.02 11.28
C TYR A 94 5.85 -25.34 11.67
N SER A 95 5.98 -25.71 12.93
CA SER A 95 5.28 -26.86 13.55
C SER A 95 5.47 -26.83 15.06
N GLY A 96 4.75 -27.70 15.76
CA GLY A 96 5.01 -28.03 17.17
C GLY A 96 6.28 -28.86 17.43
N LYS A 97 6.99 -29.29 16.38
CA LYS A 97 8.26 -30.03 16.49
C LYS A 97 9.41 -29.11 16.90
N THR A 98 10.47 -29.68 17.49
CA THR A 98 11.67 -28.91 17.85
C THR A 98 12.33 -28.28 16.61
N LEU A 99 13.00 -27.14 16.79
CA LEU A 99 13.71 -26.46 15.71
C LEU A 99 14.77 -27.35 15.03
N SER A 100 15.41 -28.25 15.79
CA SER A 100 16.37 -29.21 15.25
C SER A 100 15.68 -30.18 14.28
N ASN A 101 14.49 -30.68 14.64
CA ASN A 101 13.73 -31.56 13.75
C ASN A 101 13.22 -30.82 12.51
N LEU A 102 12.74 -29.59 12.66
CA LEU A 102 12.32 -28.78 11.51
C LEU A 102 13.47 -28.54 10.53
N ARG A 103 14.66 -28.20 11.03
CA ARG A 103 15.86 -28.05 10.19
C ARG A 103 16.24 -29.33 9.46
N LYS A 104 16.14 -30.48 10.13
CA LYS A 104 16.38 -31.78 9.52
C LYS A 104 15.40 -32.07 8.40
N ILE A 105 14.11 -31.85 8.61
CA ILE A 105 13.05 -32.03 7.62
C ILE A 105 13.30 -31.14 6.38
N LEU A 106 13.62 -29.87 6.58
CA LEU A 106 13.92 -28.93 5.49
C LEU A 106 15.18 -29.39 4.71
N TYR A 107 16.22 -29.84 5.41
CA TYR A 107 17.44 -30.35 4.77
C TYR A 107 17.16 -31.61 3.95
N GLU A 108 16.43 -32.58 4.50
CA GLU A 108 16.07 -33.84 3.81
C GLU A 108 15.15 -33.56 2.60
N GLY A 109 14.28 -32.54 2.70
CA GLY A 109 13.41 -32.06 1.62
C GLY A 109 14.12 -31.18 0.59
N SER A 110 15.42 -30.88 0.76
CA SER A 110 16.19 -29.95 -0.09
C SER A 110 15.52 -28.57 -0.20
N VAL A 111 14.99 -28.08 0.93
CA VAL A 111 14.33 -26.76 1.02
C VAL A 111 15.34 -25.75 1.56
N ASP A 112 15.95 -24.99 0.66
CA ASP A 112 16.87 -23.91 1.01
C ASP A 112 16.16 -22.61 1.36
N ALA A 113 16.86 -21.71 2.08
CA ALA A 113 16.38 -20.37 2.41
C ALA A 113 14.98 -20.34 3.05
N ALA A 114 14.71 -21.30 3.96
CA ALA A 114 13.50 -21.34 4.76
C ALA A 114 13.81 -21.01 6.22
N PHE A 115 12.88 -20.34 6.88
CA PHE A 115 12.95 -19.98 8.30
C PHE A 115 12.15 -20.99 9.13
N PRO A 116 12.80 -21.96 9.81
CA PRO A 116 12.09 -22.85 10.72
C PRO A 116 11.68 -22.11 11.98
N ILE A 117 10.40 -22.19 12.34
CA ILE A 117 9.85 -21.54 13.53
C ILE A 117 9.05 -22.56 14.33
N HIS A 118 9.22 -22.59 15.67
CA HIS A 118 8.36 -23.37 16.54
C HIS A 118 6.98 -22.68 16.63
N ARG A 119 5.87 -23.47 16.60
CA ARG A 119 4.49 -22.93 16.57
C ARG A 119 4.22 -21.90 17.67
N THR A 120 4.75 -22.09 18.88
CA THR A 120 4.57 -21.12 19.98
C THR A 120 5.25 -19.77 19.75
N GLU A 121 6.24 -19.72 18.87
CA GLU A 121 7.00 -18.50 18.53
C GLU A 121 6.56 -17.91 17.18
N LEU A 122 5.54 -18.49 16.54
CA LEU A 122 5.14 -18.16 15.18
C LEU A 122 4.87 -16.65 15.00
N ARG A 123 4.07 -16.07 15.89
CA ARG A 123 3.73 -14.64 15.83
C ARG A 123 4.96 -13.75 15.92
N GLU A 124 5.86 -14.01 16.85
CA GLU A 124 7.05 -13.19 17.04
C GLU A 124 8.08 -13.40 15.91
N GLY A 125 8.22 -14.64 15.44
CA GLY A 125 9.06 -14.95 14.29
C GLY A 125 8.60 -14.27 13.00
N LEU A 126 7.32 -14.37 12.68
CA LEU A 126 6.72 -13.67 11.54
C LEU A 126 6.85 -12.16 11.66
N ARG A 127 6.61 -11.61 12.85
CA ARG A 127 6.76 -10.17 13.09
C ARG A 127 8.19 -9.68 12.81
N LYS A 128 9.22 -10.45 13.14
CA LYS A 128 10.62 -10.11 12.84
C LYS A 128 10.89 -10.14 11.34
N ILE A 129 10.47 -11.20 10.65
CA ILE A 129 10.69 -11.37 9.21
C ILE A 129 9.95 -10.28 8.42
N ILE A 130 8.66 -10.10 8.69
CA ILE A 130 7.83 -9.08 8.04
C ILE A 130 8.37 -7.67 8.35
N GLY A 131 8.78 -7.42 9.59
CA GLY A 131 9.39 -6.14 9.97
C GLY A 131 10.68 -5.84 9.20
N ASP A 132 11.50 -6.85 8.94
CA ASP A 132 12.70 -6.73 8.11
C ASP A 132 12.35 -6.46 6.64
N HIS A 133 11.37 -7.15 6.08
CA HIS A 133 10.90 -6.91 4.71
C HIS A 133 10.38 -5.50 4.53
N ILE A 134 9.52 -5.05 5.45
CA ILE A 134 8.98 -3.68 5.44
C ILE A 134 10.12 -2.67 5.56
N ARG A 135 11.09 -2.87 6.45
CA ARG A 135 12.22 -1.96 6.63
C ARG A 135 13.09 -1.86 5.38
N ARG A 136 13.42 -2.98 4.74
CA ARG A 136 14.17 -2.99 3.47
C ARG A 136 13.40 -2.33 2.34
N SER A 137 12.07 -2.51 2.32
CA SER A 137 11.19 -1.87 1.35
C SER A 137 11.04 -0.37 1.56
N CYS A 138 11.41 0.15 2.71
CA CYS A 138 11.27 1.55 3.09
C CYS A 138 12.57 2.35 2.97
N ASP A 139 13.47 2.02 2.05
CA ASP A 139 14.57 2.93 1.70
C ASP A 139 14.04 4.24 1.04
N LEU A 140 14.91 5.26 0.91
CA LEU A 140 14.49 6.57 0.41
C LEU A 140 13.81 6.50 -0.97
N ASN A 141 14.38 5.75 -1.90
CA ASN A 141 13.86 5.70 -3.27
C ASN A 141 12.50 5.01 -3.31
N ASN A 142 12.38 3.91 -2.58
CA ASN A 142 11.13 3.19 -2.42
C ASN A 142 10.09 4.05 -1.68
N MET A 143 10.49 4.78 -0.64
CA MET A 143 9.61 5.67 0.11
C MET A 143 9.07 6.82 -0.74
N ARG A 144 9.91 7.42 -1.58
CA ARG A 144 9.45 8.41 -2.57
C ARG A 144 8.37 7.80 -3.48
N GLY A 145 8.61 6.59 -3.99
CA GLY A 145 7.64 5.87 -4.82
C GLY A 145 6.33 5.62 -4.09
N ILE A 146 6.38 5.11 -2.85
CA ILE A 146 5.19 4.84 -2.03
C ILE A 146 4.38 6.11 -1.80
N VAL A 147 5.02 7.20 -1.36
CA VAL A 147 4.31 8.46 -1.07
C VAL A 147 3.71 9.06 -2.34
N ILE A 148 4.42 9.02 -3.46
CA ILE A 148 3.88 9.51 -4.75
C ILE A 148 2.68 8.65 -5.16
N ASP A 149 2.77 7.33 -5.07
CA ASP A 149 1.69 6.41 -5.41
C ASP A 149 0.45 6.64 -4.52
N GLU A 150 0.64 6.78 -3.19
CA GLU A 150 -0.47 7.05 -2.27
C GLU A 150 -1.13 8.42 -2.53
N ILE A 151 -0.34 9.45 -2.83
CA ILE A 151 -0.90 10.74 -3.26
C ILE A 151 -1.72 10.58 -4.53
N CYS A 152 -1.24 9.80 -5.52
CA CYS A 152 -1.99 9.53 -6.74
C CYS A 152 -3.29 8.76 -6.47
N LYS A 153 -3.31 7.86 -5.47
CA LYS A 153 -4.53 7.15 -5.05
C LYS A 153 -5.54 8.11 -4.42
N VAL A 154 -5.11 8.95 -3.48
CA VAL A 154 -5.96 9.99 -2.88
C VAL A 154 -6.51 10.93 -3.95
N GLU A 155 -5.67 11.35 -4.90
CA GLU A 155 -6.11 12.19 -6.03
C GLU A 155 -7.22 11.50 -6.85
N ARG A 156 -7.06 10.21 -7.16
CA ARG A 156 -8.08 9.45 -7.90
C ARG A 156 -9.41 9.35 -7.15
N VAL A 157 -9.37 9.11 -5.83
CA VAL A 157 -10.58 9.09 -4.99
C VAL A 157 -11.26 10.45 -5.02
N MET A 158 -10.52 11.53 -4.77
CA MET A 158 -11.07 12.90 -4.83
C MET A 158 -11.66 13.24 -6.20
N ARG A 159 -10.98 12.81 -7.28
CA ARG A 159 -11.44 13.05 -8.65
C ARG A 159 -12.75 12.33 -8.94
N LYS A 160 -12.87 11.04 -8.58
CA LYS A 160 -14.13 10.29 -8.72
C LYS A 160 -15.26 10.94 -7.95
N ALA A 161 -15.01 11.30 -6.69
CA ALA A 161 -15.99 11.96 -5.85
C ALA A 161 -16.43 13.32 -6.43
N LEU A 162 -15.48 14.13 -6.89
CA LEU A 162 -15.77 15.42 -7.49
C LEU A 162 -16.57 15.26 -8.80
N MET A 163 -16.26 14.28 -9.62
CA MET A 163 -17.02 13.99 -10.85
C MET A 163 -18.47 13.64 -10.52
N SER A 164 -18.70 12.73 -9.58
CA SER A 164 -20.06 12.36 -9.13
C SER A 164 -20.83 13.58 -8.60
N LEU A 165 -20.20 14.38 -7.73
CA LEU A 165 -20.84 15.60 -7.21
C LEU A 165 -21.19 16.61 -8.30
N VAL A 166 -20.37 16.73 -9.34
CA VAL A 166 -20.63 17.66 -10.45
C VAL A 166 -21.76 17.15 -11.35
N GLU A 167 -21.92 15.82 -11.50
CA GLU A 167 -23.04 15.25 -12.27
C GLU A 167 -24.39 15.61 -11.67
N ASP A 168 -24.50 15.71 -10.35
CA ASP A 168 -25.74 16.05 -9.63
C ASP A 168 -26.05 17.57 -9.60
N LEU A 169 -25.15 18.44 -10.07
CA LEU A 169 -25.35 19.88 -10.10
C LEU A 169 -26.28 20.32 -11.25
N ASP A 170 -26.98 21.43 -11.05
CA ASP A 170 -27.66 22.11 -12.16
C ASP A 170 -26.66 22.71 -13.17
N GLU A 171 -27.15 23.03 -14.37
CA GLU A 171 -26.29 23.54 -15.47
C GLU A 171 -25.58 24.84 -15.12
N GLY A 172 -26.21 25.72 -14.33
CA GLY A 172 -25.60 26.98 -13.89
C GLY A 172 -24.45 26.74 -12.92
N GLN A 173 -24.57 25.76 -12.04
CA GLN A 173 -23.54 25.35 -11.11
C GLN A 173 -22.39 24.61 -11.85
N LYS A 174 -22.71 23.72 -12.79
CA LYS A 174 -21.71 23.05 -13.67
C LYS A 174 -20.87 24.08 -14.42
N SER A 175 -21.50 25.09 -14.99
CA SER A 175 -20.80 26.19 -15.66
C SER A 175 -19.82 26.90 -14.73
N LYS A 176 -20.23 27.21 -13.50
CA LYS A 176 -19.34 27.85 -12.51
C LYS A 176 -18.14 26.97 -12.12
N VAL A 177 -18.32 25.65 -12.00
CA VAL A 177 -17.21 24.71 -11.76
C VAL A 177 -16.24 24.74 -12.94
N LEU A 178 -16.75 24.65 -14.17
CA LEU A 178 -15.96 24.68 -15.38
C LEU A 178 -15.16 26.00 -15.52
N ASP A 179 -15.79 27.13 -15.27
CA ASP A 179 -15.14 28.45 -15.35
C ASP A 179 -13.99 28.57 -14.34
N LYS A 180 -14.19 28.09 -13.11
CA LYS A 180 -13.14 28.05 -12.09
C LYS A 180 -11.96 27.11 -12.46
N ILE A 181 -12.25 25.98 -13.11
CA ILE A 181 -11.21 25.09 -13.63
C ILE A 181 -10.43 25.81 -14.75
N LYS A 182 -11.14 26.43 -15.71
CA LYS A 182 -10.54 27.21 -16.80
C LYS A 182 -9.67 28.35 -16.27
N GLU A 183 -10.14 29.11 -15.30
CA GLU A 183 -9.40 30.17 -14.64
C GLU A 183 -8.08 29.64 -14.04
N LYS A 184 -8.14 28.54 -13.29
CA LYS A 184 -6.97 27.95 -12.65
C LYS A 184 -5.95 27.41 -13.65
N ILE A 185 -6.41 26.86 -14.77
CA ILE A 185 -5.54 26.42 -15.84
C ILE A 185 -4.87 27.62 -16.55
N ARG A 186 -5.62 28.71 -16.79
CA ARG A 186 -5.08 29.94 -17.37
C ARG A 186 -3.96 30.55 -16.53
N GLU A 187 -4.07 30.50 -15.22
CA GLU A 187 -3.01 30.96 -14.32
C GLU A 187 -1.70 30.15 -14.44
N LYS A 188 -1.77 28.93 -14.95
CA LYS A 188 -0.60 28.02 -15.06
C LYS A 188 0.20 28.13 -16.35
N GLY A 189 -0.29 28.84 -17.34
CA GLY A 189 0.49 29.11 -18.57
C GLY A 189 -0.29 29.11 -19.87
N GLN A 190 0.16 29.96 -20.78
CA GLN A 190 -0.49 30.24 -22.07
C GLN A 190 -0.64 28.97 -22.96
N LYS A 191 0.30 28.04 -22.88
CA LYS A 191 0.26 26.81 -23.70
C LYS A 191 -0.92 25.88 -23.35
N ALA A 192 -1.46 25.98 -22.16
CA ALA A 192 -2.61 25.17 -21.75
C ALA A 192 -3.95 25.79 -22.21
N ILE A 193 -3.96 27.08 -22.53
CA ILE A 193 -5.18 27.84 -22.86
C ILE A 193 -5.86 27.28 -24.10
N ASP A 194 -5.10 27.04 -25.17
CA ASP A 194 -5.67 26.60 -26.44
C ASP A 194 -6.39 25.27 -26.36
N SER A 195 -5.90 24.36 -25.51
CA SER A 195 -6.54 23.06 -25.26
C SER A 195 -7.76 23.15 -24.33
N VAL A 196 -7.90 24.26 -23.59
CA VAL A 196 -8.98 24.46 -22.60
C VAL A 196 -10.19 25.19 -23.20
N VAL A 197 -9.98 25.99 -24.23
CA VAL A 197 -11.05 26.78 -24.88
C VAL A 197 -12.17 25.87 -25.42
N SER A 198 -11.85 24.63 -25.81
CA SER A 198 -12.83 23.66 -26.27
C SER A 198 -13.53 22.85 -25.18
N LEU A 199 -13.22 23.12 -23.88
CA LEU A 199 -13.84 22.37 -22.77
C LEU A 199 -15.24 22.90 -22.45
N GLU A 200 -16.24 22.10 -22.75
CA GLU A 200 -17.64 22.40 -22.48
C GLU A 200 -18.18 21.60 -21.26
N CYS A 201 -17.53 20.47 -20.92
CA CYS A 201 -18.00 19.58 -19.88
C CYS A 201 -17.00 19.51 -18.69
N PRO A 202 -17.43 19.87 -17.45
CA PRO A 202 -16.56 19.81 -16.28
C PRO A 202 -16.16 18.39 -15.90
N VAL A 203 -16.99 17.38 -16.14
CA VAL A 203 -16.65 15.98 -15.89
C VAL A 203 -15.49 15.50 -16.76
N LYS A 204 -15.49 15.87 -18.06
CA LYS A 204 -14.36 15.58 -18.95
C LYS A 204 -13.08 16.29 -18.50
N ALA A 205 -13.17 17.55 -18.06
CA ALA A 205 -12.04 18.30 -17.54
C ALA A 205 -11.45 17.68 -16.28
N LEU A 206 -12.28 17.17 -15.38
CA LEU A 206 -11.86 16.48 -14.16
C LEU A 206 -11.29 15.08 -14.47
N GLY A 207 -11.71 14.43 -15.55
CA GLY A 207 -11.18 13.17 -16.02
C GLY A 207 -9.76 13.25 -16.59
N ASP A 208 -9.33 14.42 -17.07
CA ASP A 208 -7.98 14.62 -17.61
C ASP A 208 -7.05 15.24 -16.55
N HIS A 209 -6.11 14.45 -16.04
CA HIS A 209 -5.15 14.86 -15.00
C HIS A 209 -4.14 15.93 -15.47
N ARG A 210 -4.02 16.18 -16.78
CA ARG A 210 -3.22 17.30 -17.32
C ARG A 210 -3.96 18.62 -17.16
N MET A 211 -5.30 18.58 -17.14
CA MET A 211 -6.17 19.75 -17.02
C MET A 211 -6.56 20.03 -15.57
N SER A 212 -6.64 19.00 -14.73
CA SER A 212 -6.98 19.15 -13.31
C SER A 212 -6.01 18.36 -12.44
N ASP A 213 -4.99 19.04 -11.96
CA ASP A 213 -4.02 18.48 -11.04
C ASP A 213 -4.61 18.30 -9.62
N PHE A 214 -3.83 17.67 -8.75
CA PHE A 214 -4.19 17.43 -7.35
C PHE A 214 -4.75 18.69 -6.66
N ASN A 215 -4.12 19.83 -6.85
CA ASN A 215 -4.54 21.07 -6.19
C ASN A 215 -5.88 21.57 -6.71
N VAL A 216 -6.11 21.52 -8.01
CA VAL A 216 -7.41 21.87 -8.61
C VAL A 216 -8.50 20.95 -8.08
N VAL A 217 -8.29 19.64 -8.06
CA VAL A 217 -9.25 18.66 -7.55
C VAL A 217 -9.55 18.92 -6.07
N ARG A 218 -8.52 19.06 -5.22
CA ARG A 218 -8.64 19.34 -3.80
C ARG A 218 -9.46 20.61 -3.53
N MET A 219 -9.09 21.72 -4.17
CA MET A 219 -9.77 23.00 -3.96
C MET A 219 -11.24 22.98 -4.43
N ARG A 220 -11.53 22.28 -5.54
CA ARG A 220 -12.90 22.19 -6.04
C ARG A 220 -13.77 21.32 -5.16
N LEU A 221 -13.26 20.17 -4.74
CA LEU A 221 -13.94 19.30 -3.80
C LEU A 221 -14.22 20.05 -2.47
N GLY A 222 -13.23 20.74 -1.91
CA GLY A 222 -13.40 21.56 -0.71
C GLY A 222 -14.45 22.67 -0.91
N SER A 223 -14.51 23.31 -2.08
CA SER A 223 -15.51 24.34 -2.35
C SER A 223 -16.95 23.82 -2.43
N LEU A 224 -17.13 22.56 -2.85
CA LEU A 224 -18.43 21.90 -2.92
C LEU A 224 -18.85 21.27 -1.58
N LYS A 225 -17.90 20.97 -0.72
CA LYS A 225 -18.11 20.28 0.57
C LYS A 225 -17.78 21.14 1.79
N LYS A 226 -18.06 22.46 1.73
CA LYS A 226 -17.76 23.42 2.82
C LYS A 226 -18.41 23.09 4.17
N GLN A 227 -19.50 22.36 4.18
CA GLN A 227 -20.24 21.97 5.38
C GLN A 227 -19.95 20.54 5.84
N SER A 228 -19.05 19.84 5.15
CA SER A 228 -18.69 18.46 5.43
C SER A 228 -17.47 18.41 6.36
N GLU A 229 -17.36 17.31 7.12
CA GLU A 229 -16.23 17.06 8.02
C GLU A 229 -14.88 16.98 7.29
N ILE A 230 -14.89 16.63 6.00
CA ILE A 230 -13.65 16.58 5.19
C ILE A 230 -13.18 17.98 4.73
N TYR A 231 -13.97 19.05 4.94
CA TYR A 231 -13.57 20.38 4.50
C TYR A 231 -12.24 20.84 5.08
N ASP A 232 -12.02 20.57 6.37
CA ASP A 232 -10.77 20.92 7.04
C ASP A 232 -9.53 20.21 6.46
N LEU A 233 -9.71 19.03 5.90
CA LEU A 233 -8.66 18.32 5.17
C LEU A 233 -8.36 18.97 3.81
N LEU A 234 -9.40 19.52 3.15
CA LEU A 234 -9.35 19.97 1.76
C LEU A 234 -9.02 21.46 1.59
N LYS A 235 -9.30 22.29 2.62
CA LYS A 235 -9.10 23.75 2.56
C LYS A 235 -7.63 24.13 2.36
N GLU A 236 -7.37 25.37 2.00
CA GLU A 236 -6.01 25.93 1.99
C GLU A 236 -5.46 25.96 3.42
N GLY A 237 -4.23 25.48 3.61
CA GLY A 237 -3.67 25.21 4.93
C GLY A 237 -4.23 23.98 5.63
N GLY A 238 -5.01 23.14 4.95
CA GLY A 238 -5.44 21.85 5.45
C GLY A 238 -4.41 20.75 5.19
N GLU A 239 -4.58 19.62 5.87
CA GLU A 239 -3.61 18.51 5.88
C GLU A 239 -3.21 17.99 4.48
N LEU A 240 -4.14 17.95 3.52
CA LEU A 240 -3.82 17.55 2.15
C LEU A 240 -2.90 18.54 1.43
N LYS A 241 -2.94 19.81 1.81
CA LYS A 241 -1.99 20.82 1.31
C LYS A 241 -0.60 20.56 1.87
N ASP A 242 -0.50 20.27 3.16
CA ASP A 242 0.77 19.97 3.81
C ASP A 242 1.42 18.72 3.21
N VAL A 243 0.63 17.67 2.95
CA VAL A 243 1.11 16.46 2.27
C VAL A 243 1.60 16.75 0.84
N GLN A 244 0.90 17.60 0.10
CA GLN A 244 1.33 18.02 -1.24
C GLN A 244 2.66 18.77 -1.18
N ASP A 245 2.83 19.67 -0.23
CA ASP A 245 4.07 20.43 -0.05
C ASP A 245 5.22 19.53 0.39
N LEU A 246 4.96 18.56 1.24
CA LEU A 246 5.91 17.51 1.61
C LEU A 246 6.33 16.69 0.38
N ARG A 247 5.38 16.23 -0.46
CA ARG A 247 5.70 15.51 -1.71
C ARG A 247 6.63 16.34 -2.60
N ASN A 248 6.36 17.63 -2.74
CA ASN A 248 7.18 18.53 -3.55
C ASN A 248 8.58 18.72 -2.94
N ARG A 249 8.69 18.78 -1.62
CA ARG A 249 9.99 18.78 -0.93
C ARG A 249 10.74 17.49 -1.17
N MET A 250 10.10 16.33 -1.02
CA MET A 250 10.70 15.02 -1.20
C MET A 250 11.26 14.75 -2.59
N ALA A 251 10.74 15.40 -3.64
CA ALA A 251 11.26 15.26 -4.99
C ALA A 251 12.74 15.70 -5.12
N HIS A 252 13.28 16.43 -4.15
CA HIS A 252 14.61 17.02 -4.15
C HIS A 252 15.44 16.70 -2.90
N VAL A 253 15.06 15.67 -2.16
CA VAL A 253 15.71 15.26 -0.91
C VAL A 253 16.91 14.34 -1.21
N GLU A 254 18.00 14.54 -0.49
CA GLU A 254 19.15 13.63 -0.47
C GLU A 254 19.11 12.76 0.80
N ALA A 255 19.42 11.48 0.63
CA ALA A 255 19.54 10.55 1.75
C ALA A 255 20.95 10.57 2.31
N SER A 256 21.12 10.68 3.63
CA SER A 256 22.38 10.49 4.32
C SER A 256 22.18 9.63 5.56
N PHE A 257 23.23 8.91 5.95
CA PHE A 257 23.23 8.18 7.22
C PHE A 257 23.69 9.12 8.34
N ASP A 258 22.83 9.31 9.33
CA ASP A 258 23.13 10.07 10.53
C ASP A 258 23.69 9.09 11.60
N SER A 259 24.99 9.17 11.84
CA SER A 259 25.66 8.29 12.79
C SER A 259 25.21 8.51 14.22
N ASP A 260 24.81 9.73 14.59
CA ASP A 260 24.37 10.07 15.94
C ASP A 260 22.99 9.50 16.25
N LYS A 261 22.13 9.41 15.22
CA LYS A 261 20.80 8.80 15.30
C LYS A 261 20.79 7.31 14.94
N GLY A 262 21.89 6.80 14.37
CA GLY A 262 21.96 5.42 13.86
C GLY A 262 20.91 5.10 12.78
N ALA A 263 20.48 6.11 12.01
CA ALA A 263 19.37 6.00 11.06
C ALA A 263 19.63 6.78 9.78
N MET A 264 18.97 6.35 8.70
CA MET A 264 18.90 7.16 7.48
C MET A 264 18.03 8.38 7.72
N VAL A 265 18.56 9.55 7.39
CA VAL A 265 17.85 10.81 7.41
C VAL A 265 17.79 11.40 6.00
N PHE A 266 16.77 12.16 5.75
CA PHE A 266 16.48 12.75 4.47
C PHE A 266 16.45 14.26 4.64
N ALA A 267 17.47 14.94 4.10
CA ALA A 267 17.56 16.40 4.19
C ALA A 267 16.96 17.04 2.94
N ASP A 268 16.01 17.93 3.11
CA ASP A 268 15.51 18.76 2.03
C ASP A 268 16.46 19.94 1.76
N ARG A 269 16.15 20.75 0.73
CA ARG A 269 16.95 21.93 0.37
C ARG A 269 17.02 22.99 1.46
N LYS A 270 16.16 22.91 2.49
CA LYS A 270 16.16 23.80 3.63
C LYS A 270 16.91 23.23 4.83
N GLY A 271 17.43 22.01 4.71
CA GLY A 271 18.11 21.30 5.79
C GLY A 271 17.16 20.65 6.80
N GLU A 272 15.83 20.62 6.51
CA GLU A 272 14.89 19.86 7.32
C GLU A 272 15.11 18.37 7.08
N THR A 273 15.27 17.60 8.14
CA THR A 273 15.47 16.15 8.07
C THR A 273 14.18 15.40 8.31
N LEU A 274 13.93 14.38 7.50
CA LEU A 274 12.85 13.43 7.68
C LEU A 274 13.42 12.08 8.10
N THR A 275 12.80 11.48 9.10
CA THR A 275 13.17 10.16 9.62
C THR A 275 12.23 9.09 9.08
N TYR A 276 12.61 7.82 9.26
CA TYR A 276 11.73 6.68 8.95
C TYR A 276 10.37 6.78 9.67
N ASP A 277 10.37 7.18 10.95
CA ASP A 277 9.16 7.31 11.77
C ASP A 277 8.22 8.40 11.25
N GLU A 278 8.80 9.49 10.72
CA GLU A 278 8.00 10.55 10.08
C GLU A 278 7.37 10.06 8.78
N PHE A 279 8.07 9.28 7.98
CA PHE A 279 7.49 8.63 6.81
C PHE A 279 6.36 7.66 7.19
N GLN A 280 6.51 6.91 8.28
CA GLN A 280 5.46 6.03 8.77
C GLN A 280 4.21 6.83 9.17
N LYS A 281 4.38 7.93 9.92
CA LYS A 281 3.27 8.81 10.30
C LYS A 281 2.55 9.38 9.08
N ILE A 282 3.30 9.79 8.06
CA ILE A 282 2.73 10.29 6.79
C ILE A 282 1.91 9.21 6.09
N ARG A 283 2.40 7.97 5.99
CA ARG A 283 1.66 6.85 5.39
C ARG A 283 0.36 6.57 6.12
N LEU A 284 0.42 6.49 7.45
CA LEU A 284 -0.77 6.28 8.28
C LEU A 284 -1.79 7.40 8.05
N ARG A 285 -1.31 8.63 8.04
CA ARG A 285 -2.18 9.79 7.85
C ARG A 285 -2.83 9.85 6.47
N LEU A 286 -2.09 9.54 5.41
CA LEU A 286 -2.64 9.44 4.05
C LEU A 286 -3.73 8.38 3.94
N ARG A 287 -3.53 7.22 4.60
CA ARG A 287 -4.54 6.17 4.67
C ARG A 287 -5.82 6.65 5.37
N GLU A 288 -5.70 7.30 6.52
CA GLU A 288 -6.85 7.87 7.25
C GLU A 288 -7.60 8.90 6.42
N ILE A 289 -6.89 9.81 5.76
CA ILE A 289 -7.48 10.82 4.88
C ILE A 289 -8.24 10.16 3.73
N SER A 290 -7.63 9.16 3.07
CA SER A 290 -8.28 8.43 1.98
C SER A 290 -9.57 7.75 2.43
N LEU A 291 -9.55 7.08 3.58
CA LEU A 291 -10.75 6.43 4.14
C LEU A 291 -11.84 7.45 4.47
N LYS A 292 -11.51 8.54 5.16
CA LYS A 292 -12.47 9.60 5.48
C LYS A 292 -13.13 10.21 4.24
N ILE A 293 -12.33 10.48 3.19
CA ILE A 293 -12.88 11.00 1.92
C ILE A 293 -13.78 9.96 1.27
N SER A 294 -13.39 8.68 1.28
CA SER A 294 -14.18 7.60 0.69
C SER A 294 -15.50 7.39 1.41
N GLU A 295 -15.51 7.37 2.74
CA GLU A 295 -16.72 7.23 3.58
C GLU A 295 -17.66 8.38 3.38
N GLU A 296 -17.17 9.62 3.49
CA GLU A 296 -17.98 10.85 3.38
C GLU A 296 -18.60 11.03 1.98
N LEU A 297 -17.93 10.55 0.95
CA LEU A 297 -18.35 10.74 -0.45
C LEU A 297 -18.98 9.49 -1.06
N GLY A 298 -19.09 8.39 -0.32
CA GLY A 298 -19.65 7.15 -0.82
C GLY A 298 -18.90 6.56 -2.02
N VAL A 299 -17.58 6.82 -2.12
CA VAL A 299 -16.74 6.26 -3.17
C VAL A 299 -15.86 5.17 -2.59
N GLU A 300 -15.79 4.02 -3.25
CA GLU A 300 -14.92 2.95 -2.78
C GLU A 300 -13.47 3.41 -2.73
N PRO A 301 -12.76 3.19 -1.60
CA PRO A 301 -11.32 3.34 -1.58
C PRO A 301 -10.74 2.41 -2.65
N TYR A 302 -9.73 2.87 -3.37
CA TYR A 302 -9.15 2.15 -4.49
C TYR A 302 -8.64 0.79 -4.03
N SER A 303 -9.43 -0.29 -4.27
CA SER A 303 -8.97 -1.67 -4.19
C SER A 303 -8.21 -1.99 -5.48
N HIS A 304 -7.02 -2.51 -5.34
CA HIS A 304 -6.21 -3.00 -6.45
C HIS A 304 -6.61 -4.41 -6.81
#